data_e12b5c5624a5d269fd26afa91f8a3a19
#
_entry.id   e12b5c5624a5d269fd26afa91f8a3a19
#
_cell.length_a   1.000
_cell.length_b   1.000
_cell.length_c   1.000
_cell.angle_alpha   90.00
_cell.angle_beta   90.00
_cell.angle_gamma   90.00
#
_symmetry.space_group_name_H-M   'P 1'
#
loop_
_entity.id
_entity.type
_entity.pdbx_description
1 polymer ?
#
loop_
_entity_poly.entity_id
_entity_poly.type
_entity_poly.pdbx_seq_one_letter_code
_entity_poly.pdbx_strand_id
1 'polypeptide(L)'
;MKFENDAERIAMIVSINSIIGNLLLSLGKLIAGFVAQSAAMVSDGIHSASDVFGTLIVMAGVKFSNKASDEEHPYGHERIECIAAILLAVILTIIALLIGYSGYEKIVGDPAELEIPGQLALWAAIISIVAKEAMFWYTRNAAQQIHSGALMAEAWHHRSDAMSSVGAFIGILGARMGYPILDPIASLVICVMILYAAYEVFKDSMDKMVDRSCDEETTVSMENLVSRVPGVEHLDSLHSRLFGSRIYVDIEISVKDNLTLLQAHHIAEMVHTAVEANFPLVKHCMVHVNPLSEDSHEACTMLPPDLRPHNLHN
;
A
#
# COMPACT_ATOMS: atom_id res chain seq x y z
N MET A 1 15.34 -22.09 -11.08
CA MET A 1 16.47 -21.88 -10.13
C MET A 1 17.50 -20.86 -10.60
N LYS A 2 18.24 -21.00 -11.74
CA LYS A 2 19.27 -20.00 -12.12
C LYS A 2 18.66 -18.69 -12.63
N PHE A 3 17.59 -18.72 -13.40
CA PHE A 3 16.85 -17.56 -13.89
C PHE A 3 16.10 -16.83 -12.78
N GLU A 4 15.53 -17.52 -11.80
CA GLU A 4 14.85 -16.91 -10.64
C GLU A 4 15.85 -16.13 -9.77
N ASN A 5 17.02 -16.70 -9.45
CA ASN A 5 18.07 -16.00 -8.70
C ASN A 5 18.60 -14.74 -9.43
N ASP A 6 18.67 -14.77 -10.78
CA ASP A 6 19.11 -13.62 -11.55
C ASP A 6 18.02 -12.53 -11.59
N ALA A 7 16.75 -12.88 -11.70
CA ALA A 7 15.63 -11.95 -11.68
C ALA A 7 15.48 -11.24 -10.31
N GLU A 8 15.53 -11.99 -9.21
CA GLU A 8 15.53 -11.43 -7.85
C GLU A 8 16.69 -10.48 -7.60
N ARG A 9 17.89 -10.85 -8.07
CA ARG A 9 19.08 -10.01 -7.95
C ARG A 9 18.96 -8.72 -8.73
N ILE A 10 18.45 -8.77 -9.97
CA ILE A 10 18.19 -7.58 -10.79
C ILE A 10 17.17 -6.68 -10.10
N ALA A 11 16.04 -7.24 -9.65
CA ALA A 11 15.02 -6.50 -8.94
C ALA A 11 15.60 -5.78 -7.71
N MET A 12 16.33 -6.49 -6.87
CA MET A 12 16.94 -5.94 -5.66
C MET A 12 17.92 -4.80 -5.96
N ILE A 13 18.80 -4.96 -6.98
CA ILE A 13 19.76 -3.91 -7.35
C ILE A 13 19.00 -2.67 -7.85
N VAL A 14 17.99 -2.85 -8.68
CA VAL A 14 17.20 -1.73 -9.23
C VAL A 14 16.50 -0.98 -8.11
N SER A 15 15.80 -1.68 -7.21
CA SER A 15 15.10 -1.05 -6.08
C SER A 15 16.05 -0.33 -5.12
N ILE A 16 17.20 -0.90 -4.80
CA ILE A 16 18.23 -0.22 -3.96
C ILE A 16 18.72 1.06 -4.65
N ASN A 17 19.02 1.00 -5.95
CA ASN A 17 19.47 2.18 -6.69
C ASN A 17 18.39 3.25 -6.76
N SER A 18 17.12 2.85 -6.91
CA SER A 18 15.96 3.76 -6.86
C SER A 18 15.84 4.45 -5.51
N ILE A 19 15.95 3.72 -4.40
CA ILE A 19 15.89 4.28 -3.04
C ILE A 19 17.03 5.29 -2.83
N ILE A 20 18.26 4.93 -3.18
CA ILE A 20 19.42 5.82 -3.04
C ILE A 20 19.24 7.07 -3.92
N GLY A 21 18.82 6.90 -5.16
CA GLY A 21 18.56 8.00 -6.09
C GLY A 21 17.48 8.95 -5.56
N ASN A 22 16.36 8.41 -5.08
CA ASN A 22 15.27 9.19 -4.50
C ASN A 22 15.71 9.94 -3.24
N LEU A 23 16.50 9.31 -2.36
CA LEU A 23 17.04 9.96 -1.16
C LEU A 23 17.95 11.13 -1.51
N LEU A 24 18.87 10.95 -2.45
CA LEU A 24 19.78 12.01 -2.88
C LEU A 24 19.05 13.16 -3.56
N LEU A 25 18.07 12.87 -4.42
CA LEU A 25 17.24 13.88 -5.07
C LEU A 25 16.40 14.64 -4.08
N SER A 26 15.75 13.98 -3.14
CA SER A 26 14.95 14.60 -2.08
C SER A 26 15.79 15.56 -1.23
N LEU A 27 16.95 15.10 -0.76
CA LEU A 27 17.87 15.93 0.02
C LEU A 27 18.37 17.13 -0.79
N GLY A 28 18.75 16.92 -2.06
CA GLY A 28 19.17 17.98 -2.97
C GLY A 28 18.09 19.03 -3.22
N LYS A 29 16.83 18.60 -3.43
CA LYS A 29 15.68 19.50 -3.56
C LYS A 29 15.43 20.33 -2.30
N LEU A 30 15.47 19.71 -1.12
CA LEU A 30 15.27 20.40 0.15
C LEU A 30 16.34 21.45 0.37
N ILE A 31 17.63 21.10 0.21
CA ILE A 31 18.73 22.04 0.33
C ILE A 31 18.58 23.19 -0.68
N ALA A 32 18.32 22.89 -1.94
CA ALA A 32 18.14 23.89 -2.98
C ALA A 32 16.93 24.80 -2.70
N GLY A 33 15.82 24.22 -2.23
CA GLY A 33 14.60 24.96 -1.89
C GLY A 33 14.80 25.94 -0.73
N PHE A 34 15.46 25.49 0.33
CA PHE A 34 15.78 26.38 1.47
C PHE A 34 16.79 27.47 1.11
N VAL A 35 17.88 27.12 0.41
CA VAL A 35 18.93 28.09 0.04
C VAL A 35 18.40 29.09 -1.01
N ALA A 36 17.59 28.65 -1.93
CA ALA A 36 17.02 29.50 -2.98
C ALA A 36 15.66 30.13 -2.61
N GLN A 37 15.17 29.90 -1.39
CA GLN A 37 13.91 30.46 -0.87
C GLN A 37 12.68 30.16 -1.77
N SER A 38 12.63 28.97 -2.35
CA SER A 38 11.53 28.50 -3.19
C SER A 38 10.58 27.60 -2.40
N ALA A 39 9.34 28.05 -2.20
CA ALA A 39 8.30 27.27 -1.56
C ALA A 39 7.93 26.04 -2.39
N ALA A 40 7.85 26.18 -3.72
CA ALA A 40 7.57 25.05 -4.63
C ALA A 40 8.65 23.97 -4.56
N MET A 41 9.95 24.36 -4.52
CA MET A 41 11.04 23.40 -4.44
C MET A 41 11.09 22.68 -3.09
N VAL A 42 10.82 23.38 -1.99
CA VAL A 42 10.72 22.75 -0.66
C VAL A 42 9.57 21.73 -0.64
N SER A 43 8.40 22.11 -1.17
CA SER A 43 7.23 21.21 -1.26
C SER A 43 7.52 19.97 -2.11
N ASP A 44 8.15 20.13 -3.28
CA ASP A 44 8.55 19.01 -4.16
C ASP A 44 9.63 18.14 -3.49
N GLY A 45 10.54 18.73 -2.73
CA GLY A 45 11.52 18.01 -1.91
C GLY A 45 10.88 17.16 -0.81
N ILE A 46 9.87 17.71 -0.11
CA ILE A 46 9.11 16.98 0.91
C ILE A 46 8.27 15.87 0.29
N HIS A 47 7.63 16.11 -0.86
CA HIS A 47 6.92 15.07 -1.60
C HIS A 47 7.85 13.89 -1.91
N SER A 48 9.02 14.16 -2.50
CA SER A 48 10.01 13.11 -2.78
C SER A 48 10.58 12.43 -1.51
N ALA A 49 10.69 13.15 -0.39
CA ALA A 49 11.06 12.58 0.90
C ALA A 49 9.98 11.61 1.41
N SER A 50 8.70 11.97 1.24
CA SER A 50 7.56 11.15 1.64
C SER A 50 7.59 9.78 0.98
N ASP A 51 7.95 9.71 -0.30
CA ASP A 51 8.04 8.47 -1.06
C ASP A 51 9.16 7.56 -0.51
N VAL A 52 10.31 8.16 -0.17
CA VAL A 52 11.43 7.44 0.45
C VAL A 52 11.03 6.91 1.83
N PHE A 53 10.39 7.74 2.66
CA PHE A 53 9.93 7.32 3.99
C PHE A 53 8.85 6.24 3.88
N GLY A 54 7.91 6.35 2.94
CA GLY A 54 6.92 5.33 2.66
C GLY A 54 7.58 3.98 2.35
N THR A 55 8.55 3.97 1.45
CA THR A 55 9.31 2.76 1.10
C THR A 55 10.04 2.17 2.31
N LEU A 56 10.69 3.00 3.13
CA LEU A 56 11.42 2.55 4.33
C LEU A 56 10.46 1.96 5.37
N ILE A 57 9.27 2.52 5.54
CA ILE A 57 8.26 2.03 6.47
C ILE A 57 7.71 0.68 6.00
N VAL A 58 7.43 0.54 4.70
CA VAL A 58 7.01 -0.75 4.13
C VAL A 58 8.11 -1.80 4.35
N MET A 59 9.37 -1.47 4.08
CA MET A 59 10.50 -2.39 4.32
C MET A 59 10.65 -2.75 5.80
N ALA A 60 10.54 -1.79 6.70
CA ALA A 60 10.57 -2.03 8.14
C ALA A 60 9.36 -2.86 8.59
N GLY A 61 8.16 -2.52 8.10
CA GLY A 61 6.92 -3.25 8.33
C GLY A 61 7.05 -4.71 7.94
N VAL A 62 7.50 -5.00 6.72
CA VAL A 62 7.75 -6.38 6.25
C VAL A 62 8.77 -7.10 7.13
N LYS A 63 9.80 -6.42 7.60
CA LYS A 63 10.79 -7.03 8.50
C LYS A 63 10.22 -7.35 9.87
N PHE A 64 9.40 -6.47 10.44
CA PHE A 64 8.76 -6.69 11.74
C PHE A 64 7.57 -7.64 11.65
N SER A 65 6.82 -7.62 10.56
CA SER A 65 5.69 -8.53 10.32
C SER A 65 6.13 -9.98 10.14
N ASN A 66 7.35 -10.21 9.68
CA ASN A 66 7.95 -11.56 9.59
C ASN A 66 8.38 -12.13 10.94
N LYS A 67 8.21 -11.38 12.06
CA LYS A 67 8.40 -11.95 13.39
C LYS A 67 7.34 -13.03 13.61
N ALA A 68 7.79 -14.24 13.99
CA ALA A 68 6.90 -15.34 14.30
C ALA A 68 5.88 -14.93 15.38
N SER A 69 4.71 -15.55 15.34
CA SER A 69 3.72 -15.43 16.42
C SER A 69 4.36 -15.79 17.75
N ASP A 70 4.00 -15.05 18.80
CA ASP A 70 4.43 -15.28 20.18
C ASP A 70 3.20 -15.43 21.09
N GLU A 71 3.42 -15.66 22.40
CA GLU A 71 2.33 -15.87 23.35
C GLU A 71 1.40 -14.66 23.49
N GLU A 72 1.92 -13.42 23.29
CA GLU A 72 1.14 -12.19 23.36
C GLU A 72 0.41 -11.90 22.03
N HIS A 73 0.97 -12.36 20.91
CA HIS A 73 0.45 -12.14 19.57
C HIS A 73 0.33 -13.47 18.79
N PRO A 74 -0.67 -14.32 19.11
CA PRO A 74 -0.82 -15.65 18.50
C PRO A 74 -1.05 -15.62 16.99
N TYR A 75 -1.64 -14.54 16.47
CA TYR A 75 -1.87 -14.35 15.03
C TYR A 75 -0.70 -13.72 14.27
N GLY A 76 0.33 -13.21 15.00
CA GLY A 76 1.50 -12.57 14.42
C GLY A 76 1.47 -11.04 14.53
N HIS A 77 2.43 -10.41 13.88
CA HIS A 77 2.73 -8.98 14.05
C HIS A 77 2.47 -8.15 12.79
N GLU A 78 1.81 -8.70 11.77
CA GLU A 78 1.65 -8.10 10.46
C GLU A 78 0.92 -6.76 10.47
N ARG A 79 0.02 -6.52 11.45
CA ARG A 79 -0.70 -5.24 11.60
C ARG A 79 0.19 -4.07 12.02
N ILE A 80 1.41 -4.33 12.51
CA ILE A 80 2.37 -3.27 12.87
C ILE A 80 2.72 -2.41 11.63
N GLU A 81 2.77 -3.01 10.45
CA GLU A 81 2.95 -2.29 9.19
C GLU A 81 1.86 -1.23 8.97
N CYS A 82 0.60 -1.60 9.18
CA CYS A 82 -0.53 -0.68 9.03
C CYS A 82 -0.46 0.47 10.03
N ILE A 83 -0.09 0.20 11.28
CA ILE A 83 0.06 1.23 12.33
C ILE A 83 1.17 2.22 11.94
N ALA A 84 2.30 1.71 11.48
CA ALA A 84 3.42 2.55 11.04
C ALA A 84 3.03 3.42 9.83
N ALA A 85 2.30 2.88 8.86
CA ALA A 85 1.80 3.63 7.72
C ALA A 85 0.77 4.71 8.11
N ILE A 86 -0.12 4.43 9.06
CA ILE A 86 -1.06 5.43 9.61
C ILE A 86 -0.30 6.58 10.28
N LEU A 87 0.71 6.29 11.10
CA LEU A 87 1.53 7.33 11.75
C LEU A 87 2.25 8.18 10.71
N LEU A 88 2.82 7.56 9.67
CA LEU A 88 3.42 8.31 8.56
C LEU A 88 2.40 9.23 7.89
N ALA A 89 1.23 8.72 7.53
CA ALA A 89 0.18 9.50 6.88
C ALA A 89 -0.24 10.73 7.72
N VAL A 90 -0.32 10.57 9.05
CA VAL A 90 -0.61 11.68 9.98
C VAL A 90 0.51 12.71 9.96
N ILE A 91 1.77 12.27 10.04
CA ILE A 91 2.95 13.18 10.00
C ILE A 91 2.97 13.95 8.68
N LEU A 92 2.77 13.26 7.54
CA LEU A 92 2.72 13.88 6.22
C LEU A 92 1.60 14.90 6.10
N THR A 93 0.43 14.59 6.64
CA THR A 93 -0.71 15.52 6.68
C THR A 93 -0.35 16.80 7.44
N ILE A 94 0.27 16.67 8.62
CA ILE A 94 0.68 17.83 9.42
C ILE A 94 1.71 18.68 8.65
N ILE A 95 2.73 18.04 8.06
CA ILE A 95 3.76 18.76 7.30
C ILE A 95 3.15 19.46 6.07
N ALA A 96 2.28 18.78 5.34
CA ALA A 96 1.59 19.37 4.18
C ALA A 96 0.74 20.56 4.57
N LEU A 97 -0.01 20.49 5.68
CA LEU A 97 -0.80 21.62 6.17
C LEU A 97 0.08 22.81 6.58
N LEU A 98 1.23 22.58 7.20
CA LEU A 98 2.18 23.65 7.55
C LEU A 98 2.75 24.35 6.30
N ILE A 99 3.11 23.57 5.27
CA ILE A 99 3.57 24.10 3.99
C ILE A 99 2.45 24.86 3.28
N GLY A 100 1.25 24.27 3.25
CA GLY A 100 0.07 24.90 2.66
C GLY A 100 -0.28 26.23 3.33
N TYR A 101 -0.22 26.27 4.66
CA TYR A 101 -0.42 27.50 5.41
C TYR A 101 0.62 28.56 5.05
N SER A 102 1.91 28.21 5.02
CA SER A 102 2.97 29.13 4.60
C SER A 102 2.80 29.62 3.16
N GLY A 103 2.41 28.74 2.24
CA GLY A 103 2.11 29.11 0.85
C GLY A 103 0.91 30.06 0.74
N TYR A 104 -0.16 29.79 1.50
CA TYR A 104 -1.34 30.65 1.56
C TYR A 104 -1.00 32.05 2.13
N GLU A 105 -0.25 32.11 3.23
CA GLU A 105 0.18 33.37 3.85
C GLU A 105 0.96 34.24 2.85
N LYS A 106 1.85 33.63 2.06
CA LYS A 106 2.59 34.33 0.99
C LYS A 106 1.69 34.85 -0.13
N ILE A 107 0.58 34.15 -0.45
CA ILE A 107 -0.34 34.58 -1.52
C ILE A 107 -1.24 35.73 -1.06
N VAL A 108 -1.69 35.70 0.20
CA VAL A 108 -2.59 36.74 0.76
C VAL A 108 -1.82 37.95 1.27
N GLY A 109 -0.52 37.79 1.57
CA GLY A 109 0.38 38.86 2.00
C GLY A 109 0.68 39.90 0.93
N ASP A 110 1.56 40.86 1.24
CA ASP A 110 1.93 41.88 0.28
C ASP A 110 2.74 41.28 -0.87
N PRO A 111 2.31 41.44 -2.13
CA PRO A 111 3.08 41.00 -3.28
C PRO A 111 4.50 41.56 -3.38
N ALA A 112 4.76 42.72 -2.73
CA ALA A 112 6.08 43.32 -2.70
C ALA A 112 7.08 42.58 -1.78
N GLU A 113 6.59 41.77 -0.85
CA GLU A 113 7.41 40.95 0.05
C GLU A 113 7.73 39.56 -0.53
N LEU A 114 7.17 39.21 -1.70
CA LEU A 114 7.44 37.93 -2.33
C LEU A 114 8.87 37.90 -2.87
N GLU A 115 9.67 37.00 -2.33
CA GLU A 115 11.03 36.76 -2.81
C GLU A 115 11.00 35.98 -4.16
N ILE A 116 11.88 36.39 -5.07
CA ILE A 116 12.08 35.68 -6.33
C ILE A 116 13.00 34.49 -6.07
N PRO A 117 12.56 33.26 -6.36
CA PRO A 117 13.38 32.07 -6.12
C PRO A 117 14.76 32.15 -6.78
N GLY A 118 15.79 31.74 -6.08
CA GLY A 118 17.15 31.73 -6.59
C GLY A 118 17.32 30.76 -7.79
N GLN A 119 18.37 30.98 -8.61
CA GLN A 119 18.66 30.10 -9.75
C GLN A 119 18.91 28.64 -9.36
N LEU A 120 19.38 28.42 -8.14
CA LEU A 120 19.65 27.06 -7.62
C LEU A 120 18.39 26.20 -7.61
N ALA A 121 17.22 26.76 -7.23
CA ALA A 121 15.95 26.04 -7.28
C ALA A 121 15.57 25.61 -8.71
N LEU A 122 15.79 26.47 -9.69
CA LEU A 122 15.51 26.16 -11.08
C LEU A 122 16.38 25.00 -11.61
N TRP A 123 17.69 25.06 -11.32
CA TRP A 123 18.60 23.97 -11.69
C TRP A 123 18.27 22.67 -10.96
N ALA A 124 17.90 22.73 -9.69
CA ALA A 124 17.48 21.56 -8.93
C ALA A 124 16.22 20.91 -9.51
N ALA A 125 15.24 21.72 -9.97
CA ALA A 125 14.05 21.22 -10.65
C ALA A 125 14.41 20.50 -11.96
N ILE A 126 15.25 21.09 -12.80
CA ILE A 126 15.69 20.49 -14.06
C ILE A 126 16.43 19.17 -13.79
N ILE A 127 17.38 19.16 -12.86
CA ILE A 127 18.14 17.95 -12.48
C ILE A 127 17.19 16.88 -11.98
N SER A 128 16.19 17.24 -11.17
CA SER A 128 15.19 16.30 -10.65
C SER A 128 14.37 15.67 -11.77
N ILE A 129 13.85 16.47 -12.69
CA ILE A 129 13.06 15.98 -13.83
C ILE A 129 13.88 15.00 -14.67
N VAL A 130 15.11 15.38 -15.03
CA VAL A 130 16.01 14.54 -15.85
C VAL A 130 16.37 13.23 -15.11
N ALA A 131 16.69 13.33 -13.82
CA ALA A 131 17.03 12.15 -13.02
C ALA A 131 15.83 11.20 -12.87
N LYS A 132 14.63 11.72 -12.57
CA LYS A 132 13.41 10.91 -12.46
C LYS A 132 13.03 10.25 -13.80
N GLU A 133 13.16 10.95 -14.92
CA GLU A 133 12.92 10.35 -16.23
C GLU A 133 14.00 9.29 -16.56
N ALA A 134 15.27 9.50 -16.20
CA ALA A 134 16.32 8.49 -16.33
C ALA A 134 16.03 7.25 -15.46
N MET A 135 15.56 7.45 -14.22
CA MET A 135 15.13 6.36 -13.33
C MET A 135 13.93 5.59 -13.92
N PHE A 136 12.96 6.29 -14.52
CA PHE A 136 11.85 5.64 -15.22
C PHE A 136 12.36 4.67 -16.29
N TRP A 137 13.23 5.12 -17.19
CA TRP A 137 13.75 4.27 -18.27
C TRP A 137 14.61 3.12 -17.74
N TYR A 138 15.45 3.37 -16.73
CA TYR A 138 16.27 2.36 -16.08
C TYR A 138 15.41 1.25 -15.46
N THR A 139 14.44 1.61 -14.64
CA THR A 139 13.54 0.66 -13.95
C THR A 139 12.62 -0.05 -14.96
N ARG A 140 12.09 0.67 -15.96
CA ARG A 140 11.24 0.08 -17.02
C ARG A 140 11.99 -0.99 -17.83
N ASN A 141 13.24 -0.72 -18.22
CA ASN A 141 14.04 -1.70 -18.98
C ASN A 141 14.28 -2.96 -18.15
N ALA A 142 14.61 -2.81 -16.87
CA ALA A 142 14.78 -3.94 -15.95
C ALA A 142 13.45 -4.72 -15.76
N ALA A 143 12.34 -4.01 -15.57
CA ALA A 143 11.00 -4.60 -15.44
C ALA A 143 10.62 -5.46 -16.65
N GLN A 144 10.91 -4.97 -17.86
CA GLN A 144 10.68 -5.72 -19.11
C GLN A 144 11.59 -6.95 -19.23
N GLN A 145 12.85 -6.83 -18.79
CA GLN A 145 13.83 -7.93 -18.87
C GLN A 145 13.46 -9.11 -17.99
N ILE A 146 12.90 -8.86 -16.79
CA ILE A 146 12.52 -9.91 -15.84
C ILE A 146 11.01 -10.15 -15.77
N HIS A 147 10.22 -9.52 -16.65
CA HIS A 147 8.75 -9.59 -16.68
C HIS A 147 8.09 -9.27 -15.33
N SER A 148 8.61 -8.28 -14.59
CA SER A 148 8.12 -7.89 -13.27
C SER A 148 7.09 -6.76 -13.36
N GLY A 149 5.83 -7.05 -13.01
CA GLY A 149 4.77 -6.04 -12.88
C GLY A 149 5.06 -5.02 -11.77
N ALA A 150 5.68 -5.46 -10.65
CA ALA A 150 6.03 -4.59 -9.54
C ALA A 150 7.06 -3.53 -9.94
N LEU A 151 8.15 -3.92 -10.62
CA LEU A 151 9.13 -2.96 -11.15
C LEU A 151 8.54 -2.05 -12.23
N MET A 152 7.57 -2.55 -13.01
CA MET A 152 6.88 -1.70 -13.99
C MET A 152 6.04 -0.63 -13.29
N ALA A 153 5.34 -0.97 -12.22
CA ALA A 153 4.61 0.00 -11.40
C ALA A 153 5.55 1.04 -10.77
N GLU A 154 6.72 0.61 -10.23
CA GLU A 154 7.74 1.50 -9.69
C GLU A 154 8.29 2.46 -10.77
N ALA A 155 8.50 1.97 -12.00
CA ALA A 155 8.90 2.83 -13.12
C ALA A 155 7.85 3.93 -13.37
N TRP A 156 6.57 3.58 -13.48
CA TRP A 156 5.52 4.58 -13.66
C TRP A 156 5.40 5.57 -12.49
N HIS A 157 5.70 5.12 -11.26
CA HIS A 157 5.79 6.00 -10.10
C HIS A 157 6.88 7.07 -10.28
N HIS A 158 8.09 6.69 -10.71
CA HIS A 158 9.16 7.66 -11.02
C HIS A 158 8.73 8.69 -12.07
N ARG A 159 7.94 8.29 -13.05
CA ARG A 159 7.42 9.21 -14.07
C ARG A 159 6.36 10.15 -13.51
N SER A 160 5.51 9.68 -12.62
CA SER A 160 4.54 10.52 -11.90
C SER A 160 5.27 11.59 -11.06
N ASP A 161 6.34 11.20 -10.36
CA ASP A 161 7.17 12.13 -9.58
C ASP A 161 7.89 13.17 -10.46
N ALA A 162 8.29 12.77 -11.68
CA ALA A 162 8.83 13.74 -12.64
C ALA A 162 7.80 14.82 -12.98
N MET A 163 6.51 14.47 -13.09
CA MET A 163 5.44 15.44 -13.37
C MET A 163 5.22 16.42 -12.21
N SER A 164 5.35 15.96 -10.94
CA SER A 164 5.30 16.89 -9.79
C SER A 164 6.45 17.91 -9.84
N SER A 165 7.66 17.45 -10.16
CA SER A 165 8.82 18.32 -10.33
C SER A 165 8.68 19.28 -11.53
N VAL A 166 7.96 18.91 -12.59
CA VAL A 166 7.59 19.83 -13.69
C VAL A 166 6.67 20.94 -13.17
N GLY A 167 5.71 20.61 -12.30
CA GLY A 167 4.86 21.61 -11.64
C GLY A 167 5.69 22.64 -10.84
N ALA A 168 6.63 22.15 -10.02
CA ALA A 168 7.56 23.01 -9.28
C ALA A 168 8.40 23.89 -10.22
N PHE A 169 8.95 23.28 -11.30
CA PHE A 169 9.73 24.01 -12.31
C PHE A 169 8.94 25.15 -12.94
N ILE A 170 7.68 24.92 -13.34
CA ILE A 170 6.82 25.94 -13.92
C ILE A 170 6.57 27.09 -12.94
N GLY A 171 6.30 26.76 -11.67
CA GLY A 171 6.11 27.77 -10.61
C GLY A 171 7.35 28.65 -10.42
N ILE A 172 8.53 28.01 -10.27
CA ILE A 172 9.81 28.71 -10.10
C ILE A 172 10.17 29.55 -11.32
N LEU A 173 10.01 29.01 -12.53
CA LEU A 173 10.30 29.72 -13.77
C LEU A 173 9.38 30.94 -13.91
N GLY A 174 8.09 30.78 -13.67
CA GLY A 174 7.12 31.86 -13.74
C GLY A 174 7.40 32.97 -12.71
N ALA A 175 7.80 32.59 -11.48
CA ALA A 175 8.21 33.54 -10.45
C ALA A 175 9.43 34.36 -10.91
N ARG A 176 10.39 33.73 -11.57
CA ARG A 176 11.58 34.41 -12.12
C ARG A 176 11.30 35.27 -13.37
N MET A 177 10.21 34.97 -14.07
CA MET A 177 9.77 35.78 -15.24
C MET A 177 8.97 37.05 -14.82
N GLY A 178 8.85 37.34 -13.55
CA GLY A 178 8.19 38.54 -13.05
C GLY A 178 6.82 38.30 -12.40
N TYR A 179 6.46 37.04 -12.18
CA TYR A 179 5.23 36.68 -11.47
C TYR A 179 5.55 35.89 -10.17
N PRO A 180 6.10 36.56 -9.11
CA PRO A 180 6.57 35.87 -7.91
C PRO A 180 5.54 34.99 -7.21
N ILE A 181 4.25 35.29 -7.38
CA ILE A 181 3.12 34.53 -6.81
C ILE A 181 3.03 33.08 -7.35
N LEU A 182 3.64 32.77 -8.51
CA LEU A 182 3.56 31.43 -9.10
C LEU A 182 4.33 30.38 -8.30
N ASP A 183 5.38 30.73 -7.56
CA ASP A 183 6.10 29.79 -6.69
C ASP A 183 5.23 29.33 -5.50
N PRO A 184 4.62 30.21 -4.67
CA PRO A 184 3.70 29.76 -3.64
C PRO A 184 2.43 29.07 -4.18
N ILE A 185 1.93 29.44 -5.37
CA ILE A 185 0.81 28.70 -6.01
C ILE A 185 1.23 27.27 -6.35
N ALA A 186 2.40 27.07 -6.95
CA ALA A 186 2.92 25.73 -7.22
C ALA A 186 3.12 24.93 -5.92
N SER A 187 3.61 25.58 -4.87
CA SER A 187 3.71 24.97 -3.53
C SER A 187 2.36 24.47 -3.01
N LEU A 188 1.28 25.26 -3.15
CA LEU A 188 -0.07 24.85 -2.74
C LEU A 188 -0.58 23.66 -3.57
N VAL A 189 -0.33 23.63 -4.88
CA VAL A 189 -0.72 22.49 -5.73
C VAL A 189 -0.01 21.22 -5.26
N ILE A 190 1.30 21.29 -5.01
CA ILE A 190 2.09 20.16 -4.49
C ILE A 190 1.60 19.75 -3.10
N CYS A 191 1.26 20.72 -2.24
CA CYS A 191 0.68 20.46 -0.92
C CYS A 191 -0.62 19.61 -1.03
N VAL A 192 -1.52 19.95 -1.94
CA VAL A 192 -2.74 19.17 -2.19
C VAL A 192 -2.40 17.75 -2.66
N MET A 193 -1.38 17.59 -3.51
CA MET A 193 -0.92 16.26 -3.93
C MET A 193 -0.38 15.43 -2.75
N ILE A 194 0.39 16.05 -1.85
CA ILE A 194 0.88 15.36 -0.64
C ILE A 194 -0.28 14.95 0.28
N LEU A 195 -1.27 15.83 0.47
CA LEU A 195 -2.46 15.53 1.27
C LEU A 195 -3.26 14.36 0.68
N TYR A 196 -3.39 14.33 -0.65
CA TYR A 196 -4.08 13.24 -1.35
C TYR A 196 -3.32 11.91 -1.15
N ALA A 197 -2.01 11.90 -1.34
CA ALA A 197 -1.18 10.71 -1.11
C ALA A 197 -1.25 10.24 0.36
N ALA A 198 -1.17 11.17 1.32
CA ALA A 198 -1.33 10.85 2.74
C ALA A 198 -2.70 10.24 3.05
N TYR A 199 -3.76 10.77 2.43
CA TYR A 199 -5.11 10.22 2.58
C TYR A 199 -5.24 8.79 2.01
N GLU A 200 -4.63 8.51 0.85
CA GLU A 200 -4.65 7.15 0.27
C GLU A 200 -3.92 6.15 1.17
N VAL A 201 -2.73 6.51 1.68
CA VAL A 201 -1.97 5.67 2.62
C VAL A 201 -2.76 5.43 3.90
N PHE A 202 -3.37 6.49 4.45
CA PHE A 202 -4.20 6.39 5.66
C PHE A 202 -5.40 5.47 5.44
N LYS A 203 -6.13 5.67 4.34
CA LYS A 203 -7.33 4.90 4.00
C LYS A 203 -6.99 3.42 3.79
N ASP A 204 -5.98 3.09 2.98
CA ASP A 204 -5.58 1.70 2.73
C ASP A 204 -5.18 0.99 4.02
N SER A 205 -4.40 1.67 4.87
CA SER A 205 -3.97 1.11 6.15
C SER A 205 -5.12 0.93 7.15
N MET A 206 -6.06 1.89 7.20
CA MET A 206 -7.27 1.77 8.02
C MET A 206 -8.19 0.65 7.53
N ASP A 207 -8.38 0.55 6.21
CA ASP A 207 -9.18 -0.53 5.62
C ASP A 207 -8.63 -1.91 6.01
N LYS A 208 -7.30 -2.09 5.97
CA LYS A 208 -6.63 -3.32 6.43
C LYS A 208 -6.76 -3.55 7.94
N MET A 209 -6.80 -2.49 8.73
CA MET A 209 -6.99 -2.60 10.19
C MET A 209 -8.42 -3.03 10.57
N VAL A 210 -9.42 -2.70 9.74
CA VAL A 210 -10.82 -3.08 9.94
C VAL A 210 -11.24 -4.29 9.09
N ASP A 211 -10.27 -5.18 8.80
CA ASP A 211 -10.51 -6.48 8.16
C ASP A 211 -11.12 -6.39 6.75
N ARG A 212 -10.63 -5.46 5.92
CA ARG A 212 -11.01 -5.38 4.51
C ARG A 212 -10.76 -6.72 3.81
N SER A 213 -11.72 -7.17 2.99
CA SER A 213 -11.60 -8.36 2.15
C SER A 213 -10.53 -8.20 1.06
N CYS A 214 -10.12 -9.31 0.48
CA CYS A 214 -9.32 -9.32 -0.75
C CYS A 214 -10.08 -8.64 -1.90
N ASP A 215 -9.37 -8.39 -2.99
CA ASP A 215 -9.98 -7.97 -4.24
C ASP A 215 -10.94 -9.03 -4.79
N GLU A 216 -11.92 -8.58 -5.58
CA GLU A 216 -12.98 -9.42 -6.13
C GLU A 216 -12.43 -10.56 -7.00
N GLU A 217 -11.36 -10.30 -7.79
CA GLU A 217 -10.74 -11.30 -8.65
C GLU A 217 -10.13 -12.44 -7.84
N THR A 218 -9.41 -12.12 -6.78
CA THR A 218 -8.83 -13.08 -5.84
C THR A 218 -9.92 -13.88 -5.13
N THR A 219 -10.98 -13.22 -4.65
CA THR A 219 -12.10 -13.87 -3.96
C THR A 219 -12.81 -14.86 -4.87
N VAL A 220 -13.21 -14.43 -6.07
CA VAL A 220 -13.87 -15.31 -7.05
C VAL A 220 -12.97 -16.47 -7.48
N SER A 221 -11.66 -16.24 -7.58
CA SER A 221 -10.70 -17.30 -7.89
C SER A 221 -10.62 -18.35 -6.78
N MET A 222 -10.67 -17.93 -5.51
CA MET A 222 -10.72 -18.83 -4.34
C MET A 222 -12.04 -19.62 -4.32
N GLU A 223 -13.17 -18.97 -4.51
CA GLU A 223 -14.50 -19.61 -4.57
C GLU A 223 -14.55 -20.69 -5.65
N ASN A 224 -14.03 -20.37 -6.84
CA ASN A 224 -13.96 -21.33 -7.94
C ASN A 224 -13.03 -22.52 -7.65
N LEU A 225 -11.92 -22.28 -6.93
CA LEU A 225 -11.01 -23.35 -6.52
C LEU A 225 -11.69 -24.27 -5.52
N VAL A 226 -12.28 -23.73 -4.46
CA VAL A 226 -12.94 -24.50 -3.38
C VAL A 226 -14.09 -25.33 -3.92
N SER A 227 -14.93 -24.76 -4.79
CA SER A 227 -16.07 -25.47 -5.39
C SER A 227 -15.67 -26.63 -6.30
N ARG A 228 -14.39 -26.73 -6.71
CA ARG A 228 -13.87 -27.83 -7.52
C ARG A 228 -13.21 -28.93 -6.71
N VAL A 229 -13.05 -28.74 -5.39
CA VAL A 229 -12.43 -29.77 -4.53
C VAL A 229 -13.38 -30.96 -4.42
N PRO A 230 -12.90 -32.19 -4.68
CA PRO A 230 -13.75 -33.37 -4.61
C PRO A 230 -14.34 -33.57 -3.21
N GLY A 231 -15.65 -33.76 -3.14
CA GLY A 231 -16.40 -33.95 -1.89
C GLY A 231 -17.03 -32.69 -1.33
N VAL A 232 -16.69 -31.50 -1.83
CA VAL A 232 -17.43 -30.26 -1.57
C VAL A 232 -18.70 -30.29 -2.42
N GLU A 233 -19.86 -30.29 -1.78
CA GLU A 233 -21.17 -30.26 -2.45
C GLU A 233 -21.62 -28.80 -2.66
N HIS A 234 -21.34 -27.93 -1.69
CA HIS A 234 -21.67 -26.50 -1.76
C HIS A 234 -20.64 -25.67 -1.00
N LEU A 235 -20.34 -24.47 -1.50
CA LEU A 235 -19.61 -23.43 -0.78
C LEU A 235 -20.65 -22.52 -0.13
N ASP A 236 -20.76 -22.57 1.19
CA ASP A 236 -21.77 -21.83 1.94
C ASP A 236 -21.34 -20.36 2.14
N SER A 237 -20.09 -20.14 2.55
CA SER A 237 -19.52 -18.81 2.67
C SER A 237 -18.00 -18.82 2.49
N LEU A 238 -17.46 -17.69 2.02
CA LEU A 238 -16.03 -17.43 1.99
C LEU A 238 -15.80 -16.00 2.45
N HIS A 239 -15.18 -15.85 3.61
CA HIS A 239 -14.78 -14.56 4.15
C HIS A 239 -13.26 -14.46 4.14
N SER A 240 -12.74 -13.44 3.44
CA SER A 240 -11.31 -13.13 3.44
C SER A 240 -11.07 -11.83 4.17
N ARG A 241 -9.88 -11.68 4.76
CA ARG A 241 -9.43 -10.42 5.33
C ARG A 241 -7.95 -10.20 5.08
N LEU A 242 -7.59 -8.95 4.79
CA LEU A 242 -6.21 -8.52 4.70
C LEU A 242 -5.64 -8.30 6.09
N PHE A 243 -4.55 -8.98 6.41
CA PHE A 243 -3.83 -8.88 7.67
C PHE A 243 -2.41 -8.40 7.41
N GLY A 244 -2.23 -7.07 7.30
CA GLY A 244 -1.01 -6.48 6.73
C GLY A 244 -0.82 -6.89 5.27
N SER A 245 0.29 -7.55 4.99
CA SER A 245 0.64 -8.09 3.66
C SER A 245 0.16 -9.54 3.44
N ARG A 246 -0.54 -10.15 4.41
CA ARG A 246 -1.03 -11.52 4.37
C ARG A 246 -2.54 -11.57 4.28
N ILE A 247 -3.05 -12.75 3.92
CA ILE A 247 -4.48 -13.03 3.79
C ILE A 247 -4.86 -14.09 4.82
N TYR A 248 -5.98 -13.88 5.47
CA TYR A 248 -6.67 -14.87 6.30
C TYR A 248 -8.01 -15.18 5.65
N VAL A 249 -8.37 -16.46 5.61
CA VAL A 249 -9.59 -16.92 4.95
C VAL A 249 -10.35 -17.84 5.88
N ASP A 250 -11.62 -17.56 6.06
CA ASP A 250 -12.58 -18.40 6.74
C ASP A 250 -13.57 -18.93 5.69
N ILE A 251 -13.67 -20.25 5.56
CA ILE A 251 -14.45 -20.93 4.52
C ILE A 251 -15.47 -21.84 5.20
N GLU A 252 -16.69 -21.80 4.74
CA GLU A 252 -17.72 -22.76 5.13
C GLU A 252 -18.14 -23.57 3.92
N ILE A 253 -18.10 -24.89 4.06
CA ILE A 253 -18.48 -25.83 3.00
C ILE A 253 -19.53 -26.80 3.50
N SER A 254 -20.44 -27.21 2.65
CA SER A 254 -21.36 -28.31 2.88
C SER A 254 -20.87 -29.59 2.22
N VAL A 255 -20.91 -30.68 2.96
CA VAL A 255 -20.57 -32.04 2.50
C VAL A 255 -21.72 -33.00 2.74
N LYS A 256 -21.71 -34.17 2.14
CA LYS A 256 -22.75 -35.20 2.36
C LYS A 256 -22.85 -35.59 3.83
N ASP A 257 -24.04 -35.61 4.36
CA ASP A 257 -24.37 -35.90 5.77
C ASP A 257 -24.10 -37.35 6.21
N ASN A 258 -23.97 -38.27 5.27
CA ASN A 258 -23.66 -39.68 5.54
C ASN A 258 -22.13 -39.95 5.70
N LEU A 259 -21.30 -38.93 5.65
CA LEU A 259 -19.85 -39.06 5.84
C LEU A 259 -19.49 -39.26 7.31
N THR A 260 -18.44 -40.03 7.53
CA THR A 260 -17.82 -40.09 8.85
C THR A 260 -17.05 -38.78 9.13
N LEU A 261 -16.85 -38.43 10.42
CA LEU A 261 -16.03 -37.26 10.80
C LEU A 261 -14.67 -37.26 10.12
N LEU A 262 -14.02 -38.44 9.99
CA LEU A 262 -12.71 -38.54 9.35
C LEU A 262 -12.77 -38.19 7.86
N GLN A 263 -13.84 -38.61 7.16
CA GLN A 263 -14.03 -38.28 5.74
C GLN A 263 -14.32 -36.78 5.53
N ALA A 264 -15.18 -36.21 6.37
CA ALA A 264 -15.48 -34.79 6.33
C ALA A 264 -14.24 -33.94 6.62
N HIS A 265 -13.45 -34.31 7.65
CA HIS A 265 -12.18 -33.66 7.96
C HIS A 265 -11.17 -33.76 6.80
N HIS A 266 -11.10 -34.92 6.12
CA HIS A 266 -10.22 -35.07 4.95
C HIS A 266 -10.60 -34.11 3.80
N ILE A 267 -11.89 -33.86 3.58
CA ILE A 267 -12.35 -32.85 2.59
C ILE A 267 -11.90 -31.47 3.03
N ALA A 268 -12.06 -31.11 4.30
CA ALA A 268 -11.58 -29.82 4.84
C ALA A 268 -10.07 -29.64 4.64
N GLU A 269 -9.27 -30.67 4.89
CA GLU A 269 -7.80 -30.64 4.66
C GLU A 269 -7.44 -30.49 3.17
N MET A 270 -8.22 -31.11 2.28
CA MET A 270 -8.03 -30.91 0.83
C MET A 270 -8.30 -29.45 0.43
N VAL A 271 -9.38 -28.85 0.93
CA VAL A 271 -9.71 -27.44 0.70
C VAL A 271 -8.60 -26.54 1.25
N HIS A 272 -8.21 -26.73 2.51
CA HIS A 272 -7.13 -26.01 3.17
C HIS A 272 -5.84 -26.03 2.33
N THR A 273 -5.39 -27.26 2.00
CA THR A 273 -4.16 -27.46 1.20
C THR A 273 -4.26 -26.83 -0.19
N ALA A 274 -5.43 -26.95 -0.84
CA ALA A 274 -5.64 -26.36 -2.17
C ALA A 274 -5.56 -24.84 -2.14
N VAL A 275 -6.15 -24.19 -1.11
CA VAL A 275 -6.11 -22.74 -0.96
C VAL A 275 -4.69 -22.25 -0.67
N GLU A 276 -3.99 -22.86 0.29
CA GLU A 276 -2.61 -22.45 0.63
C GLU A 276 -1.62 -22.68 -0.52
N ALA A 277 -1.79 -23.76 -1.29
CA ALA A 277 -0.92 -24.05 -2.43
C ALA A 277 -1.12 -23.11 -3.63
N ASN A 278 -2.35 -22.62 -3.85
CA ASN A 278 -2.66 -21.76 -4.99
C ASN A 278 -2.60 -20.26 -4.66
N PHE A 279 -2.70 -19.89 -3.38
CA PHE A 279 -2.63 -18.49 -2.92
C PHE A 279 -1.51 -18.29 -1.91
N PRO A 280 -0.26 -18.04 -2.35
CA PRO A 280 0.92 -17.96 -1.47
C PRO A 280 0.88 -16.85 -0.41
N LEU A 281 -0.01 -15.87 -0.57
CA LEU A 281 -0.23 -14.80 0.42
C LEU A 281 -1.15 -15.24 1.57
N VAL A 282 -1.89 -16.36 1.40
CA VAL A 282 -2.72 -16.92 2.47
C VAL A 282 -1.80 -17.48 3.55
N LYS A 283 -1.95 -16.96 4.77
CA LYS A 283 -1.20 -17.39 5.96
C LYS A 283 -2.03 -18.32 6.84
N HIS A 284 -3.33 -18.18 6.77
CA HIS A 284 -4.27 -18.95 7.58
C HIS A 284 -5.55 -19.21 6.79
N CYS A 285 -5.97 -20.45 6.76
CA CYS A 285 -7.22 -20.88 6.16
C CYS A 285 -7.97 -21.75 7.18
N MET A 286 -9.12 -21.29 7.63
CA MET A 286 -10.02 -22.07 8.49
C MET A 286 -11.15 -22.63 7.63
N VAL A 287 -11.41 -23.92 7.74
CA VAL A 287 -12.49 -24.56 6.98
C VAL A 287 -13.49 -25.15 7.97
N HIS A 288 -14.70 -24.60 7.96
CA HIS A 288 -15.85 -25.15 8.68
C HIS A 288 -16.65 -26.06 7.76
N VAL A 289 -17.05 -27.21 8.26
CA VAL A 289 -17.76 -28.22 7.48
C VAL A 289 -19.17 -28.41 8.01
N ASN A 290 -20.15 -28.14 7.16
CA ASN A 290 -21.56 -28.35 7.44
C ASN A 290 -22.09 -29.62 6.76
N PRO A 291 -23.08 -30.32 7.33
CA PRO A 291 -23.85 -31.32 6.61
C PRO A 291 -24.75 -30.65 5.56
N LEU A 292 -24.98 -31.32 4.42
CA LEU A 292 -25.78 -30.78 3.31
C LEU A 292 -27.27 -30.68 3.63
N SER A 293 -27.78 -31.42 4.65
CA SER A 293 -29.21 -31.42 5.01
C SER A 293 -29.69 -30.11 5.62
N GLU A 294 -30.88 -29.66 5.23
CA GLU A 294 -31.55 -28.47 5.77
C GLU A 294 -31.87 -28.58 7.28
N ASP A 295 -31.83 -29.79 7.85
CA ASP A 295 -32.07 -30.05 9.27
C ASP A 295 -30.95 -29.54 10.21
N SER A 296 -29.87 -28.95 9.66
CA SER A 296 -28.79 -28.39 10.48
C SER A 296 -29.23 -27.21 11.34
N HIS A 297 -30.32 -26.49 10.98
CA HIS A 297 -30.92 -25.47 11.84
C HIS A 297 -31.64 -26.06 13.07
N GLU A 298 -32.12 -27.32 13.03
CA GLU A 298 -32.71 -27.95 14.20
C GLU A 298 -31.67 -28.43 15.22
N ALA A 299 -30.42 -28.68 14.82
CA ALA A 299 -29.35 -29.06 15.75
C ALA A 299 -29.04 -27.97 16.79
N CYS A 300 -29.27 -26.70 16.45
CA CYS A 300 -29.16 -25.59 17.41
C CYS A 300 -30.22 -25.62 18.52
N THR A 301 -31.32 -26.37 18.32
CA THR A 301 -32.38 -26.56 19.32
C THR A 301 -31.99 -27.62 20.38
N MET A 302 -30.97 -28.42 20.14
CA MET A 302 -30.45 -29.41 21.08
C MET A 302 -29.53 -28.85 22.15
N LEU A 303 -29.14 -27.58 22.07
CA LEU A 303 -28.40 -26.93 23.15
C LEU A 303 -29.27 -26.84 24.42
N PRO A 304 -28.72 -27.17 25.57
CA PRO A 304 -29.36 -26.92 26.86
C PRO A 304 -29.86 -25.46 26.93
N PRO A 305 -31.02 -25.20 27.59
CA PRO A 305 -31.61 -23.88 27.61
C PRO A 305 -30.68 -22.77 28.15
N ASP A 306 -29.75 -23.13 29.03
CA ASP A 306 -28.73 -22.24 29.61
C ASP A 306 -27.58 -21.90 28.71
N LEU A 307 -27.39 -22.64 27.62
CA LEU A 307 -26.34 -22.39 26.60
C LEU A 307 -26.90 -21.79 25.29
N ARG A 308 -28.21 -21.57 25.21
CA ARG A 308 -28.82 -20.95 24.02
C ARG A 308 -28.48 -19.47 23.98
N PRO A 309 -27.97 -18.95 22.83
CA PRO A 309 -27.71 -17.52 22.71
C PRO A 309 -29.00 -16.71 22.91
N HIS A 310 -28.96 -15.72 23.78
CA HIS A 310 -30.12 -14.93 24.22
C HIS A 310 -30.76 -14.05 23.13
N ASN A 311 -30.20 -13.96 21.92
CA ASN A 311 -30.72 -13.10 20.85
C ASN A 311 -30.47 -13.72 19.47
N LEU A 312 -31.40 -14.50 18.95
CA LEU A 312 -31.53 -14.81 17.52
C LEU A 312 -32.85 -14.22 16.96
N HIS A 313 -33.26 -13.04 17.44
CA HIS A 313 -34.36 -12.28 16.85
C HIS A 313 -34.02 -10.79 16.91
N ASN A 314 -33.41 -10.27 15.78
CA ASN A 314 -33.78 -8.98 15.17
C ASN A 314 -33.14 -8.92 13.78
#